data_b62de7648ecc6ff0eba19f4ff468607b
#
_entry.id   b62de7648ecc6ff0eba19f4ff468607b
#
_cell.length_a   1.000
_cell.length_b   1.000
_cell.length_c   1.000
_cell.angle_alpha   90.00
_cell.angle_beta   90.00
_cell.angle_gamma   90.00
#
_symmetry.space_group_name_H-M   'P 1'
#
loop_
_entity.id
_entity.type
_entity.pdbx_description
1 polymer ?
#
loop_
_entity_poly.entity_id
_entity_poly.type
_entity_poly.pdbx_seq_one_letter_code
_entity_poly.pdbx_strand_id
1 'polypeptide(L)'
;MGILYSVWRSKEMSDFLLNVSATMSRSRANGPGLRAVVWVQGCTIGCAGCYSSATHPHAAASLIRPSEISEWILSIPDIEGITFSGGEPFEQAAGVLETIQAIREEKGSDFSVFVFTGFELEVLQRSEDDNVLTLLEYIDILSAGPYDYKLRDQKLLWRGSRNQSLHFLTQRYPSANIDDWIFQSPLEEITLTSDLINFTGFVGPKSKMLRAVEKIITTNEAI
;
A
#
# COMPACT_ATOMS: atom_id res chain seq x y z
N MET A 1 39.83 -28.30 17.63
CA MET A 1 39.44 -26.95 18.07
C MET A 1 39.34 -26.11 16.81
N GLY A 2 38.15 -26.15 16.16
CA GLY A 2 37.89 -25.45 14.90
C GLY A 2 37.10 -24.19 15.19
N ILE A 3 37.70 -23.06 14.86
CA ILE A 3 37.07 -21.75 14.98
C ILE A 3 36.18 -21.54 13.76
N LEU A 4 34.85 -21.59 13.97
CA LEU A 4 33.87 -21.23 12.96
C LEU A 4 33.89 -19.70 12.87
N TYR A 5 34.50 -19.15 11.85
CA TYR A 5 34.28 -17.75 11.44
C TYR A 5 32.90 -17.67 10.81
N SER A 6 31.93 -17.11 11.54
CA SER A 6 30.69 -16.62 10.95
C SER A 6 31.06 -15.45 10.03
N VAL A 7 31.00 -15.69 8.72
CA VAL A 7 31.11 -14.65 7.72
C VAL A 7 29.85 -13.81 7.82
N TRP A 8 29.90 -12.71 8.54
CA TRP A 8 28.94 -11.63 8.40
C TRP A 8 29.10 -11.10 6.97
N ARG A 9 28.24 -11.53 6.04
CA ARG A 9 28.04 -10.78 4.80
C ARG A 9 27.50 -9.43 5.22
N SER A 10 28.31 -8.38 5.13
CA SER A 10 27.82 -7.03 5.05
C SER A 10 26.85 -6.99 3.87
N LYS A 11 25.53 -6.93 4.14
CA LYS A 11 24.53 -6.69 3.11
C LYS A 11 24.91 -5.33 2.53
N GLU A 12 25.41 -5.31 1.28
CA GLU A 12 25.66 -4.03 0.59
C GLU A 12 24.36 -3.25 0.67
N MET A 13 24.39 -2.11 1.36
CA MET A 13 23.23 -1.22 1.43
C MET A 13 22.95 -0.76 0.01
N SER A 14 21.75 -1.02 -0.49
CA SER A 14 21.37 -0.58 -1.81
C SER A 14 21.36 0.96 -1.86
N ASP A 15 21.74 1.50 -3.01
CA ASP A 15 21.68 2.95 -3.27
C ASP A 15 20.24 3.40 -3.61
N PHE A 16 19.27 2.47 -3.61
CA PHE A 16 17.87 2.79 -3.90
C PHE A 16 17.24 3.60 -2.78
N LEU A 17 16.54 4.65 -3.17
CA LEU A 17 15.68 5.42 -2.29
C LEU A 17 14.24 5.32 -2.78
N LEU A 18 13.33 4.94 -1.91
CA LEU A 18 11.90 5.06 -2.18
C LEU A 18 11.48 6.51 -2.00
N ASN A 19 10.79 7.04 -3.00
CA ASN A 19 10.10 8.33 -2.88
C ASN A 19 8.74 8.07 -2.25
N VAL A 20 8.59 8.44 -0.97
CA VAL A 20 7.41 8.15 -0.15
C VAL A 20 6.62 9.43 0.08
N SER A 21 5.34 9.41 -0.25
CA SER A 21 4.41 10.52 -0.01
C SER A 21 3.91 10.54 1.43
N ALA A 22 3.51 9.38 1.95
CA ALA A 22 2.98 9.24 3.31
C ALA A 22 3.11 7.81 3.82
N THR A 23 3.02 7.64 5.13
CA THR A 23 2.94 6.34 5.79
C THR A 23 1.83 6.34 6.83
N MET A 24 1.27 5.16 7.11
CA MET A 24 0.33 4.93 8.20
C MET A 24 0.68 3.63 8.90
N SER A 25 0.86 3.67 10.20
CA SER A 25 1.28 2.49 10.97
C SER A 25 0.20 1.42 11.05
N ARG A 26 -1.08 1.79 11.04
CA ARG A 26 -2.19 0.87 11.24
C ARG A 26 -3.41 1.30 10.44
N SER A 27 -3.90 0.43 9.57
CA SER A 27 -5.14 0.61 8.82
C SER A 27 -5.84 -0.74 8.63
N ARG A 28 -7.17 -0.71 8.59
CA ARG A 28 -8.04 -1.84 8.20
C ARG A 28 -8.74 -1.59 6.86
N ALA A 29 -8.67 -0.37 6.33
CA ALA A 29 -9.31 -0.01 5.06
C ALA A 29 -8.45 -0.31 3.82
N ASN A 30 -7.16 -0.56 4.00
CA ASN A 30 -6.21 -0.68 2.90
C ASN A 30 -5.78 -2.14 2.62
N GLY A 31 -6.64 -3.10 2.86
CA GLY A 31 -6.38 -4.53 2.66
C GLY A 31 -6.90 -5.37 3.82
N PRO A 32 -6.74 -6.71 3.78
CA PRO A 32 -7.21 -7.60 4.83
C PRO A 32 -6.39 -7.41 6.11
N GLY A 33 -7.06 -7.52 7.25
CA GLY A 33 -6.47 -7.44 8.58
C GLY A 33 -5.95 -6.05 8.95
N LEU A 34 -5.17 -5.97 10.02
CA LEU A 34 -4.52 -4.75 10.45
C LEU A 34 -3.14 -4.64 9.80
N ARG A 35 -2.85 -3.54 9.11
CA ARG A 35 -1.64 -3.44 8.31
C ARG A 35 -1.04 -2.05 8.27
N ALA A 36 0.27 -1.98 8.07
CA ALA A 36 0.95 -0.74 7.73
C ALA A 36 0.64 -0.37 6.27
N VAL A 37 0.69 0.92 5.96
CA VAL A 37 0.51 1.42 4.60
C VAL A 37 1.63 2.39 4.25
N VAL A 38 2.19 2.22 3.06
CA VAL A 38 3.15 3.14 2.45
C VAL A 38 2.56 3.65 1.14
N TRP A 39 2.35 4.96 1.05
CA TRP A 39 1.99 5.62 -0.20
C TRP A 39 3.26 6.17 -0.85
N VAL A 40 3.62 5.62 -2.00
CA VAL A 40 4.75 6.11 -2.78
C VAL A 40 4.38 7.38 -3.54
N GLN A 41 5.39 8.16 -3.93
CA GLN A 41 5.26 9.38 -4.70
C GLN A 41 5.80 9.16 -6.12
N GLY A 42 5.05 9.61 -7.12
CA GLY A 42 5.33 9.44 -8.55
C GLY A 42 4.40 8.41 -9.20
N CYS A 43 3.78 8.80 -10.32
CA CYS A 43 2.91 7.93 -11.12
C CYS A 43 2.77 8.48 -12.53
N THR A 44 3.22 7.73 -13.53
CA THR A 44 3.11 8.10 -14.97
C THR A 44 1.73 7.83 -15.53
N ILE A 45 0.91 6.98 -14.88
CA ILE A 45 -0.41 6.58 -15.37
C ILE A 45 -1.38 7.76 -15.37
N GLY A 46 -1.33 8.62 -14.34
CA GLY A 46 -2.02 9.91 -14.32
C GLY A 46 -3.54 9.83 -14.46
N CYS A 47 -4.20 8.83 -13.89
CA CYS A 47 -5.65 8.61 -14.00
C CYS A 47 -6.46 9.85 -13.65
N ALA A 48 -7.39 10.25 -14.51
CA ALA A 48 -8.27 11.38 -14.26
C ALA A 48 -9.19 11.11 -13.05
N GLY A 49 -9.21 12.04 -12.08
CA GLY A 49 -10.00 11.90 -10.86
C GLY A 49 -9.50 10.85 -9.87
N CYS A 50 -8.23 10.44 -9.97
CA CYS A 50 -7.58 9.50 -9.05
C CYS A 50 -7.76 9.94 -7.59
N TYR A 51 -8.00 8.98 -6.70
CA TYR A 51 -8.12 9.22 -5.26
C TYR A 51 -6.82 9.75 -4.63
N SER A 52 -5.67 9.37 -5.21
CA SER A 52 -4.34 9.76 -4.76
C SER A 52 -3.66 10.72 -5.74
N SER A 53 -4.39 11.61 -6.42
CA SER A 53 -3.83 12.51 -7.45
C SER A 53 -2.68 13.39 -6.95
N ALA A 54 -2.63 13.69 -5.66
CA ALA A 54 -1.52 14.42 -5.04
C ALA A 54 -0.19 13.66 -5.11
N THR A 55 -0.21 12.33 -5.29
CA THR A 55 0.98 11.49 -5.40
C THR A 55 1.47 11.29 -6.85
N HIS A 56 0.81 11.88 -7.87
CA HIS A 56 1.22 11.74 -9.27
C HIS A 56 2.57 12.40 -9.59
N PRO A 57 2.89 13.62 -9.08
CA PRO A 57 4.14 14.26 -9.43
C PRO A 57 5.35 13.43 -8.99
N HIS A 58 6.37 13.34 -9.87
CA HIS A 58 7.64 12.65 -9.57
C HIS A 58 8.63 13.52 -8.76
N ALA A 59 8.19 14.71 -8.34
CA ALA A 59 8.98 15.52 -7.41
C ALA A 59 9.27 14.74 -6.13
N ALA A 60 10.48 14.91 -5.59
CA ALA A 60 10.86 14.27 -4.33
C ALA A 60 9.95 14.76 -3.19
N ALA A 61 9.31 13.82 -2.50
CA ALA A 61 8.59 14.06 -1.25
C ALA A 61 9.49 13.67 -0.07
N SER A 62 9.54 12.40 0.28
CA SER A 62 10.47 11.87 1.28
C SER A 62 11.27 10.73 0.67
N LEU A 63 12.57 10.94 0.50
CA LEU A 63 13.47 9.91 -0.02
C LEU A 63 13.97 9.07 1.16
N ILE A 64 13.51 7.82 1.25
CA ILE A 64 13.73 6.94 2.39
C ILE A 64 14.35 5.63 1.90
N ARG A 65 15.33 5.10 2.62
CA ARG A 65 15.92 3.80 2.29
C ARG A 65 14.93 2.66 2.56
N PRO A 66 14.92 1.60 1.74
CA PRO A 66 14.13 0.41 2.01
C PRO A 66 14.35 -0.18 3.41
N SER A 67 15.59 -0.14 3.91
CA SER A 67 15.94 -0.59 5.27
C SER A 67 15.24 0.22 6.37
N GLU A 68 15.16 1.55 6.22
CA GLU A 68 14.50 2.42 7.20
C GLU A 68 12.98 2.17 7.22
N ILE A 69 12.38 1.89 6.05
CA ILE A 69 10.96 1.54 5.95
C ILE A 69 10.71 0.17 6.59
N SER A 70 11.56 -0.83 6.31
CA SER A 70 11.42 -2.16 6.89
C SER A 70 11.60 -2.14 8.41
N GLU A 71 12.58 -1.43 8.94
CA GLU A 71 12.78 -1.23 10.39
C GLU A 71 11.56 -0.57 11.05
N TRP A 72 11.01 0.49 10.42
CA TRP A 72 9.79 1.10 10.90
C TRP A 72 8.62 0.12 10.94
N ILE A 73 8.41 -0.67 9.89
CA ILE A 73 7.34 -1.68 9.84
C ILE A 73 7.55 -2.76 10.90
N LEU A 74 8.77 -3.24 11.07
CA LEU A 74 9.12 -4.25 12.07
C LEU A 74 8.90 -3.76 13.51
N SER A 75 8.98 -2.44 13.75
CA SER A 75 8.72 -1.82 15.05
C SER A 75 7.23 -1.74 15.40
N ILE A 76 6.30 -1.93 14.43
CA ILE A 76 4.86 -1.83 14.67
C ILE A 76 4.34 -3.17 15.19
N PRO A 77 3.80 -3.24 16.42
CA PRO A 77 3.27 -4.49 16.96
C PRO A 77 1.93 -4.85 16.32
N ASP A 78 1.63 -6.16 16.29
CA ASP A 78 0.32 -6.74 15.98
C ASP A 78 -0.26 -6.40 14.59
N ILE A 79 0.58 -6.00 13.63
CA ILE A 79 0.16 -5.87 12.23
C ILE A 79 0.34 -7.20 11.48
N GLU A 80 -0.59 -7.50 10.59
CA GLU A 80 -0.64 -8.74 9.81
C GLU A 80 0.07 -8.60 8.45
N GLY A 81 0.35 -7.36 8.02
CA GLY A 81 0.95 -7.14 6.72
C GLY A 81 1.24 -5.68 6.40
N ILE A 82 1.65 -5.47 5.17
CA ILE A 82 1.90 -4.16 4.58
C ILE A 82 1.08 -3.96 3.31
N THR A 83 0.72 -2.71 3.04
CA THR A 83 0.15 -2.27 1.77
C THR A 83 1.03 -1.20 1.14
N PHE A 84 1.36 -1.37 -0.13
CA PHE A 84 1.91 -0.31 -0.97
C PHE A 84 0.84 0.25 -1.89
N SER A 85 0.75 1.58 -1.97
CA SER A 85 -0.23 2.34 -2.73
C SER A 85 0.32 3.74 -3.07
N GLY A 86 -0.54 4.71 -3.36
CA GLY A 86 -0.19 6.13 -3.54
C GLY A 86 -0.02 6.50 -4.99
N GLY A 87 1.22 6.77 -5.42
CA GLY A 87 1.61 6.85 -6.82
C GLY A 87 1.57 5.47 -7.47
N GLU A 88 2.64 5.07 -8.16
CA GLU A 88 2.72 3.74 -8.76
C GLU A 88 3.87 2.93 -8.12
N PRO A 89 3.55 1.93 -7.28
CA PRO A 89 4.58 1.14 -6.60
C PRO A 89 5.51 0.39 -7.56
N PHE A 90 5.03 -0.03 -8.73
CA PHE A 90 5.84 -0.74 -9.70
C PHE A 90 6.83 0.16 -10.47
N GLU A 91 6.65 1.49 -10.44
CA GLU A 91 7.67 2.43 -10.91
C GLU A 91 8.87 2.52 -9.94
N GLN A 92 8.73 1.97 -8.73
CA GLN A 92 9.75 1.89 -7.70
C GLN A 92 9.97 0.42 -7.25
N ALA A 93 9.78 -0.54 -8.17
CA ALA A 93 9.73 -1.97 -7.87
C ALA A 93 10.95 -2.47 -7.09
N ALA A 94 12.16 -2.03 -7.44
CA ALA A 94 13.39 -2.44 -6.75
C ALA A 94 13.37 -2.08 -5.25
N GLY A 95 13.00 -0.85 -4.90
CA GLY A 95 12.95 -0.41 -3.50
C GLY A 95 11.79 -1.04 -2.72
N VAL A 96 10.63 -1.21 -3.38
CA VAL A 96 9.47 -1.92 -2.79
C VAL A 96 9.84 -3.38 -2.51
N LEU A 97 10.46 -4.06 -3.46
CA LEU A 97 10.91 -5.45 -3.33
C LEU A 97 11.92 -5.61 -2.19
N GLU A 98 12.95 -4.77 -2.13
CA GLU A 98 13.96 -4.81 -1.07
C GLU A 98 13.33 -4.61 0.32
N THR A 99 12.38 -3.66 0.43
CA THR A 99 11.63 -3.46 1.68
C THR A 99 10.88 -4.73 2.11
N ILE A 100 10.17 -5.36 1.18
CA ILE A 100 9.39 -6.57 1.47
C ILE A 100 10.31 -7.74 1.83
N GLN A 101 11.41 -7.92 1.10
CA GLN A 101 12.39 -8.97 1.38
C GLN A 101 12.96 -8.84 2.79
N ALA A 102 13.38 -7.64 3.19
CA ALA A 102 13.89 -7.38 4.52
C ALA A 102 12.85 -7.69 5.62
N ILE A 103 11.58 -7.33 5.40
CA ILE A 103 10.51 -7.65 6.35
C ILE A 103 10.29 -9.16 6.43
N ARG A 104 10.28 -9.88 5.30
CA ARG A 104 10.03 -11.32 5.28
C ARG A 104 11.20 -12.14 5.81
N GLU A 105 12.43 -11.63 5.77
CA GLU A 105 13.58 -12.23 6.46
C GLU A 105 13.34 -12.35 7.98
N GLU A 106 12.67 -11.35 8.59
CA GLU A 106 12.43 -11.30 10.03
C GLU A 106 11.04 -11.87 10.45
N LYS A 107 9.99 -11.59 9.68
CA LYS A 107 8.61 -12.00 10.00
C LYS A 107 8.20 -13.32 9.35
N GLY A 108 8.98 -13.82 8.40
CA GLY A 108 8.63 -14.99 7.61
C GLY A 108 7.57 -14.72 6.54
N SER A 109 7.22 -15.78 5.82
CA SER A 109 6.22 -15.71 4.75
C SER A 109 4.81 -15.40 5.25
N ASP A 110 4.55 -15.51 6.55
CA ASP A 110 3.23 -15.24 7.13
C ASP A 110 2.87 -13.75 7.19
N PHE A 111 3.82 -12.86 7.03
CA PHE A 111 3.56 -11.42 6.89
C PHE A 111 3.03 -11.10 5.49
N SER A 112 1.79 -10.60 5.41
CA SER A 112 1.10 -10.43 4.14
C SER A 112 1.47 -9.15 3.40
N VAL A 113 1.45 -9.23 2.06
CA VAL A 113 1.76 -8.11 1.17
C VAL A 113 0.57 -7.84 0.25
N PHE A 114 0.09 -6.60 0.27
CA PHE A 114 -0.92 -6.11 -0.64
C PHE A 114 -0.38 -4.92 -1.43
N VAL A 115 -0.63 -4.89 -2.75
CA VAL A 115 -0.20 -3.78 -3.60
C VAL A 115 -1.38 -3.30 -4.44
N PHE A 116 -1.52 -1.97 -4.51
CA PHE A 116 -2.37 -1.30 -5.49
C PHE A 116 -1.50 -0.84 -6.65
N THR A 117 -1.95 -1.10 -7.87
CA THR A 117 -1.28 -0.64 -9.09
C THR A 117 -2.28 -0.19 -10.15
N GLY A 118 -1.91 0.76 -10.95
CA GLY A 118 -2.68 1.13 -12.13
C GLY A 118 -2.32 0.31 -13.38
N PHE A 119 -1.32 -0.55 -13.33
CA PHE A 119 -1.03 -1.50 -14.39
C PHE A 119 -1.97 -2.70 -14.32
N GLU A 120 -2.31 -3.28 -15.48
CA GLU A 120 -2.96 -4.59 -15.56
C GLU A 120 -1.95 -5.69 -15.21
N LEU A 121 -2.40 -6.79 -14.59
CA LEU A 121 -1.52 -7.90 -14.19
C LEU A 121 -0.75 -8.48 -15.38
N GLU A 122 -1.40 -8.62 -16.53
CA GLU A 122 -0.79 -9.16 -17.76
C GLU A 122 0.33 -8.27 -18.30
N VAL A 123 0.28 -6.96 -18.03
CA VAL A 123 1.35 -6.01 -18.39
C VAL A 123 2.56 -6.23 -17.48
N LEU A 124 2.33 -6.35 -16.17
CA LEU A 124 3.39 -6.60 -15.20
C LEU A 124 4.07 -7.96 -15.43
N GLN A 125 3.31 -9.00 -15.76
CA GLN A 125 3.83 -10.34 -16.07
C GLN A 125 4.70 -10.40 -17.33
N ARG A 126 4.60 -9.41 -18.20
CA ARG A 126 5.41 -9.27 -19.42
C ARG A 126 6.51 -8.24 -19.29
N SER A 127 6.76 -7.75 -18.09
CA SER A 127 7.84 -6.80 -17.83
C SER A 127 9.19 -7.40 -18.17
N GLU A 128 10.10 -6.57 -18.70
CA GLU A 128 11.53 -6.92 -18.88
C GLU A 128 12.36 -6.55 -17.64
N ASP A 129 11.75 -5.92 -16.63
CA ASP A 129 12.40 -5.60 -15.35
C ASP A 129 12.24 -6.78 -14.38
N ASP A 130 13.36 -7.42 -14.06
CA ASP A 130 13.41 -8.54 -13.12
C ASP A 130 12.88 -8.17 -11.73
N ASN A 131 12.99 -6.91 -11.29
CA ASN A 131 12.45 -6.46 -10.01
C ASN A 131 10.92 -6.48 -10.02
N VAL A 132 10.29 -6.12 -11.15
CA VAL A 132 8.83 -6.19 -11.33
C VAL A 132 8.36 -7.63 -11.26
N LEU A 133 9.03 -8.54 -11.99
CA LEU A 133 8.68 -9.95 -12.01
C LEU A 133 8.86 -10.59 -10.63
N THR A 134 9.98 -10.32 -9.97
CA THR A 134 10.27 -10.83 -8.63
C THR A 134 9.29 -10.25 -7.61
N LEU A 135 8.96 -8.96 -7.69
CA LEU A 135 8.00 -8.32 -6.78
C LEU A 135 6.64 -9.03 -6.81
N LEU A 136 6.16 -9.44 -8.01
CA LEU A 136 4.90 -10.18 -8.14
C LEU A 136 4.89 -11.48 -7.34
N GLU A 137 6.02 -12.16 -7.17
CA GLU A 137 6.14 -13.40 -6.40
C GLU A 137 5.98 -13.18 -4.89
N TYR A 138 6.22 -11.96 -4.41
CA TYR A 138 6.09 -11.58 -2.99
C TYR A 138 4.71 -11.04 -2.62
N ILE A 139 3.87 -10.74 -3.59
CA ILE A 139 2.54 -10.13 -3.38
C ILE A 139 1.50 -11.21 -3.14
N ASP A 140 0.73 -11.08 -2.07
CA ASP A 140 -0.40 -11.98 -1.78
C ASP A 140 -1.67 -11.54 -2.50
N ILE A 141 -1.95 -10.22 -2.50
CA ILE A 141 -3.09 -9.64 -3.21
C ILE A 141 -2.63 -8.43 -4.02
N LEU A 142 -3.06 -8.37 -5.27
CA LEU A 142 -2.85 -7.25 -6.17
C LEU A 142 -4.19 -6.64 -6.58
N SER A 143 -4.39 -5.35 -6.30
CA SER A 143 -5.48 -4.57 -6.90
C SER A 143 -4.92 -3.88 -8.14
N ALA A 144 -5.34 -4.33 -9.33
CA ALA A 144 -4.72 -4.00 -10.60
C ALA A 144 -5.68 -3.23 -11.53
N GLY A 145 -5.10 -2.39 -12.38
CA GLY A 145 -5.78 -1.65 -13.44
C GLY A 145 -5.94 -0.16 -13.16
N PRO A 146 -5.96 0.66 -14.21
CA PRO A 146 -6.07 2.11 -14.10
C PRO A 146 -7.45 2.49 -13.55
N TYR A 147 -7.48 3.52 -12.68
CA TYR A 147 -8.75 4.05 -12.20
C TYR A 147 -9.51 4.77 -13.32
N ASP A 148 -10.80 4.43 -13.48
CA ASP A 148 -11.72 5.16 -14.37
C ASP A 148 -12.87 5.76 -13.55
N TYR A 149 -12.91 7.10 -13.47
CA TYR A 149 -13.95 7.84 -12.73
C TYR A 149 -15.37 7.60 -13.24
N LYS A 150 -15.54 7.22 -14.52
CA LYS A 150 -16.84 6.89 -15.11
C LYS A 150 -17.37 5.55 -14.62
N LEU A 151 -16.48 4.67 -14.21
CA LEU A 151 -16.78 3.34 -13.67
C LEU A 151 -16.64 3.29 -12.14
N ARG A 152 -16.50 4.46 -11.50
CA ARG A 152 -16.40 4.58 -10.05
C ARG A 152 -17.54 3.84 -9.35
N ASP A 153 -17.17 3.03 -8.35
CA ASP A 153 -18.11 2.35 -7.49
C ASP A 153 -17.56 2.26 -6.06
N GLN A 154 -18.21 2.95 -5.11
CA GLN A 154 -17.78 3.03 -3.71
C GLN A 154 -18.10 1.77 -2.89
N LYS A 155 -18.77 0.79 -3.48
CA LYS A 155 -19.09 -0.47 -2.81
C LYS A 155 -18.05 -1.56 -3.09
N LEU A 156 -17.10 -1.29 -3.97
CA LEU A 156 -16.06 -2.24 -4.32
C LEU A 156 -15.02 -2.32 -3.21
N LEU A 157 -14.77 -3.55 -2.75
CA LEU A 157 -13.69 -3.81 -1.82
C LEU A 157 -12.34 -3.57 -2.50
N TRP A 158 -11.50 -2.72 -1.91
CA TRP A 158 -10.13 -2.41 -2.34
C TRP A 158 -9.97 -2.06 -3.82
N ARG A 159 -10.96 -1.43 -4.42
CA ARG A 159 -10.97 -0.93 -5.80
C ARG A 159 -11.78 0.34 -5.88
N GLY A 160 -11.33 1.28 -6.72
CA GLY A 160 -12.03 2.55 -6.91
C GLY A 160 -13.05 2.53 -8.06
N SER A 161 -12.89 1.63 -9.04
CA SER A 161 -13.72 1.53 -10.25
C SER A 161 -13.89 0.09 -10.72
N ARG A 162 -15.00 -0.16 -11.42
CA ARG A 162 -15.42 -1.53 -11.81
C ARG A 162 -14.50 -2.23 -12.81
N ASN A 163 -13.68 -1.49 -13.54
CA ASN A 163 -12.68 -2.04 -14.45
C ASN A 163 -11.43 -2.56 -13.73
N GLN A 164 -11.21 -2.18 -12.48
CA GLN A 164 -10.10 -2.72 -11.69
C GLN A 164 -10.40 -4.13 -11.19
N SER A 165 -9.39 -4.96 -11.12
CA SER A 165 -9.48 -6.38 -10.71
C SER A 165 -8.68 -6.65 -9.44
N LEU A 166 -9.11 -7.66 -8.67
CA LEU A 166 -8.35 -8.20 -7.54
C LEU A 166 -7.79 -9.57 -7.95
N HIS A 167 -6.48 -9.70 -7.79
CA HIS A 167 -5.76 -10.95 -8.03
C HIS A 167 -5.19 -11.48 -6.72
N PHE A 168 -5.50 -12.73 -6.40
CA PHE A 168 -4.98 -13.46 -5.26
C PHE A 168 -3.83 -14.32 -5.76
N LEU A 169 -2.59 -13.84 -5.56
CA LEU A 169 -1.40 -14.43 -6.16
C LEU A 169 -0.84 -15.58 -5.34
N THR A 170 -1.23 -15.70 -4.07
CA THR A 170 -0.86 -16.80 -3.18
C THR A 170 -2.10 -17.48 -2.59
N GLN A 171 -1.88 -18.62 -1.90
CA GLN A 171 -2.96 -19.36 -1.22
C GLN A 171 -3.35 -18.75 0.14
N ARG A 172 -2.71 -17.67 0.57
CA ARG A 172 -3.00 -17.02 1.86
C ARG A 172 -4.44 -16.54 1.97
N TYR A 173 -4.94 -15.93 0.89
CA TYR A 173 -6.27 -15.36 0.84
C TYR A 173 -7.09 -16.03 -0.26
N PRO A 174 -7.89 -17.05 0.05
CA PRO A 174 -8.74 -17.69 -0.94
C PRO A 174 -9.77 -16.71 -1.51
N SER A 175 -9.84 -16.59 -2.82
CA SER A 175 -10.78 -15.70 -3.53
C SER A 175 -12.25 -15.98 -3.20
N ALA A 176 -12.58 -17.22 -2.80
CA ALA A 176 -13.93 -17.62 -2.42
C ALA A 176 -14.51 -16.84 -1.22
N ASN A 177 -13.66 -16.24 -0.39
CA ASN A 177 -14.05 -15.53 0.83
C ASN A 177 -14.15 -14.01 0.65
N ILE A 178 -14.09 -13.50 -0.58
CA ILE A 178 -14.09 -12.05 -0.83
C ILE A 178 -15.35 -11.37 -0.28
N ASP A 179 -16.49 -12.05 -0.33
CA ASP A 179 -17.76 -11.52 0.19
C ASP A 179 -17.74 -11.40 1.73
N ASP A 180 -17.06 -12.32 2.42
CA ASP A 180 -16.90 -12.27 3.87
C ASP A 180 -16.02 -11.06 4.28
N TRP A 181 -15.05 -10.69 3.47
CA TRP A 181 -14.16 -9.55 3.76
C TRP A 181 -14.84 -8.21 3.56
N ILE A 182 -15.85 -8.09 2.71
CA ILE A 182 -16.66 -6.87 2.55
C ILE A 182 -17.24 -6.42 3.89
N PHE A 183 -17.59 -7.38 4.77
CA PHE A 183 -18.12 -7.10 6.10
C PHE A 183 -17.03 -6.85 7.16
N GLN A 184 -15.78 -7.27 6.90
CA GLN A 184 -14.67 -7.18 7.85
C GLN A 184 -13.75 -6.00 7.59
N SER A 185 -13.66 -5.52 6.35
CA SER A 185 -12.80 -4.41 5.97
C SER A 185 -13.62 -3.15 5.74
N PRO A 186 -13.38 -2.07 6.48
CA PRO A 186 -14.03 -0.80 6.22
C PRO A 186 -13.62 -0.27 4.84
N LEU A 187 -14.55 0.38 4.14
CA LEU A 187 -14.27 1.03 2.86
C LEU A 187 -13.53 2.36 3.04
N GLU A 188 -13.69 2.98 4.19
CA GLU A 188 -13.05 4.23 4.58
C GLU A 188 -12.72 4.22 6.08
N GLU A 189 -11.65 4.86 6.45
CA GLU A 189 -11.16 4.94 7.82
C GLU A 189 -10.71 6.37 8.13
N ILE A 190 -10.99 6.84 9.35
CA ILE A 190 -10.52 8.11 9.87
C ILE A 190 -9.66 7.83 11.10
N THR A 191 -8.45 8.33 11.07
CA THR A 191 -7.56 8.32 12.22
C THR A 191 -7.40 9.74 12.74
N LEU A 192 -7.73 9.93 14.03
CA LEU A 192 -7.57 11.18 14.73
C LEU A 192 -6.33 11.11 15.62
N THR A 193 -5.44 12.06 15.47
CA THR A 193 -4.35 12.32 16.42
C THR A 193 -4.52 13.69 17.03
N SER A 194 -3.66 14.09 17.98
CA SER A 194 -3.69 15.44 18.56
C SER A 194 -3.60 16.55 17.51
N ASP A 195 -2.92 16.27 16.39
CA ASP A 195 -2.50 17.30 15.44
C ASP A 195 -3.02 17.08 14.02
N LEU A 196 -3.55 15.87 13.72
CA LEU A 196 -3.92 15.49 12.37
C LEU A 196 -5.21 14.66 12.33
N ILE A 197 -5.98 14.89 11.26
CA ILE A 197 -7.09 14.03 10.86
C ILE A 197 -6.68 13.37 9.54
N ASN A 198 -6.47 12.06 9.57
CA ASN A 198 -6.13 11.29 8.40
C ASN A 198 -7.35 10.53 7.88
N PHE A 199 -7.59 10.63 6.59
CA PHE A 199 -8.59 9.85 5.88
C PHE A 199 -7.89 8.85 4.98
N THR A 200 -8.33 7.59 5.00
CA THR A 200 -7.82 6.56 4.08
C THR A 200 -8.94 5.64 3.62
N GLY A 201 -8.67 4.88 2.55
CA GLY A 201 -9.66 4.09 1.84
C GLY A 201 -10.29 4.86 0.69
N PHE A 202 -11.44 4.40 0.19
CA PHE A 202 -12.10 4.99 -0.98
C PHE A 202 -13.12 6.06 -0.59
N VAL A 203 -12.64 7.09 0.10
CA VAL A 203 -13.46 8.20 0.60
C VAL A 203 -14.12 8.94 -0.57
N GLY A 204 -15.43 9.03 -0.55
CA GLY A 204 -16.19 9.71 -1.60
C GLY A 204 -16.72 11.07 -1.15
N PRO A 205 -17.07 11.96 -2.11
CA PRO A 205 -17.65 13.28 -1.78
C PRO A 205 -18.99 13.19 -1.03
N LYS A 206 -19.61 12.01 -1.00
CA LYS A 206 -20.84 11.73 -0.23
C LYS A 206 -20.56 10.95 1.07
N SER A 207 -19.31 10.78 1.46
CA SER A 207 -18.97 10.10 2.72
C SER A 207 -19.69 10.76 3.88
N LYS A 208 -20.43 9.97 4.64
CA LYS A 208 -21.10 10.46 5.86
C LYS A 208 -20.09 10.82 6.94
N MET A 209 -18.97 10.08 6.95
CA MET A 209 -17.89 10.23 7.89
C MET A 209 -17.14 11.56 7.63
N LEU A 210 -16.78 11.85 6.37
CA LEU A 210 -16.17 13.12 5.99
C LEU A 210 -17.06 14.31 6.40
N ARG A 211 -18.36 14.26 6.07
CA ARG A 211 -19.31 15.32 6.45
C ARG A 211 -19.48 15.48 7.96
N ALA A 212 -19.38 14.38 8.72
CA ALA A 212 -19.46 14.46 10.17
C ALA A 212 -18.23 15.18 10.75
N VAL A 213 -17.04 14.91 10.22
CA VAL A 213 -15.79 15.58 10.63
C VAL A 213 -15.80 17.06 10.23
N GLU A 214 -16.18 17.39 8.99
CA GLU A 214 -16.32 18.78 8.53
C GLU A 214 -17.26 19.55 9.45
N LYS A 215 -18.38 18.95 9.85
CA LYS A 215 -19.33 19.58 10.77
C LYS A 215 -18.73 19.85 12.16
N ILE A 216 -17.92 18.92 12.69
CA ILE A 216 -17.25 19.10 13.98
C ILE A 216 -16.24 20.24 13.91
N ILE A 217 -15.42 20.29 12.84
CA ILE A 217 -14.42 21.34 12.65
C ILE A 217 -15.09 22.71 12.57
N THR A 218 -16.11 22.86 11.71
CA THR A 218 -16.80 24.15 11.51
C THR A 218 -17.59 24.61 12.75
N THR A 219 -18.02 23.68 13.61
CA THR A 219 -18.72 24.04 14.86
C THR A 219 -17.74 24.52 15.93
N ASN A 220 -16.51 24.02 15.95
CA ASN A 220 -15.49 24.43 16.91
C ASN A 220 -14.76 25.73 16.52
N GLU A 221 -14.81 26.19 15.27
CA GLU A 221 -14.30 27.49 14.85
C GLU A 221 -15.25 28.65 15.23
N ALA A 222 -16.45 28.35 15.72
CA ALA A 222 -17.47 29.33 16.09
C ALA A 222 -17.52 29.65 17.61
N ILE A 223 -16.51 29.19 18.39
CA ILE A 223 -16.31 29.50 19.81
C ILE A 223 -15.01 30.30 19.97
#